data_3374ebfcfb10b9b8da0da245a25c6b6f
#
_entry.id   3374ebfcfb10b9b8da0da245a25c6b6f
#
_cell.length_a   1.000
_cell.length_b   1.000
_cell.length_c   1.000
_cell.angle_alpha   90.00
_cell.angle_beta   90.00
_cell.angle_gamma   90.00
#
_symmetry.space_group_name_H-M   'P 1'
#
loop_
_entity.id
_entity.type
_entity.pdbx_description
1 polymer ?
#
loop_
_entity_poly.entity_id
_entity_poly.type
_entity_poly.pdbx_seq_one_letter_code
_entity_poly.pdbx_strand_id
1 'polypeptide(L)'
;MWEDLAQYIINNYANANKIVEVGVGNFHKVALTLKENLNSSIVMTDIKSISKEVIQDDISNPDLKIYEGSSLIYSIRPQPELQPHIIKLAENIGADVIIKPFSTEFINSNKMKLVNYKKATFYKISSK
;
A
#
# COMPACT_ATOMS: atom_id res chain seq x y z
N MET A 1 -13.24 0.52 7.38
CA MET A 1 -12.69 1.70 8.06
C MET A 1 -11.19 1.65 8.03
N TRP A 2 -10.57 2.80 7.97
CA TRP A 2 -9.11 2.87 7.86
C TRP A 2 -8.40 2.33 9.12
N GLU A 3 -9.00 2.50 10.27
CA GLU A 3 -8.40 2.01 11.52
C GLU A 3 -8.25 0.49 11.48
N ASP A 4 -9.22 -0.20 10.93
CA ASP A 4 -9.17 -1.65 10.87
C ASP A 4 -8.13 -2.11 9.84
N LEU A 5 -7.98 -1.38 8.73
CA LEU A 5 -6.92 -1.68 7.78
C LEU A 5 -5.55 -1.49 8.43
N ALA A 6 -5.35 -0.38 9.16
CA ALA A 6 -4.10 -0.14 9.87
C ALA A 6 -3.82 -1.26 10.86
N GLN A 7 -4.84 -1.70 11.61
CA GLN A 7 -4.67 -2.77 12.58
C GLN A 7 -4.31 -4.10 11.92
N TYR A 8 -4.92 -4.39 10.77
CA TYR A 8 -4.55 -5.59 10.01
C TYR A 8 -3.08 -5.57 9.63
N ILE A 9 -2.60 -4.43 9.11
CA ILE A 9 -1.20 -4.31 8.70
C ILE A 9 -0.28 -4.45 9.91
N ILE A 10 -0.61 -3.81 11.02
CA ILE A 10 0.19 -3.92 12.24
C ILE A 10 0.30 -5.38 12.68
N ASN A 11 -0.82 -6.10 12.67
CA ASN A 11 -0.85 -7.47 13.15
C ASN A 11 -0.11 -8.44 12.23
N ASN A 12 -0.08 -8.16 10.93
CA ASN A 12 0.46 -9.11 9.96
C ASN A 12 1.83 -8.74 9.41
N TYR A 13 2.31 -7.52 9.68
CA TYR A 13 3.58 -7.04 9.13
C TYR A 13 4.48 -6.46 10.20
N ALA A 14 4.37 -6.97 11.43
CA ALA A 14 5.17 -6.48 12.56
C ALA A 14 6.68 -6.64 12.32
N ASN A 15 7.07 -7.63 11.52
CA ASN A 15 8.49 -7.90 11.25
C ASN A 15 8.95 -7.33 9.90
N ALA A 16 8.14 -6.52 9.27
CA ALA A 16 8.50 -5.94 7.97
C ALA A 16 9.66 -4.96 8.11
N ASN A 17 10.57 -4.98 7.14
CA ASN A 17 11.64 -3.99 7.09
C ASN A 17 11.11 -2.64 6.59
N LYS A 18 10.30 -2.68 5.56
CA LYS A 18 9.81 -1.46 4.91
C LYS A 18 8.39 -1.70 4.41
N ILE A 19 7.55 -0.70 4.60
CA ILE A 19 6.18 -0.69 4.09
C ILE A 19 5.98 0.64 3.36
N VAL A 20 5.42 0.59 2.15
CA VAL A 20 5.24 1.79 1.35
C VAL A 20 3.76 1.98 1.03
N GLU A 21 3.26 3.18 1.28
CA GLU A 21 1.93 3.58 0.80
C GLU A 21 2.07 4.37 -0.49
N VAL A 22 1.43 3.89 -1.56
CA VAL A 22 1.45 4.53 -2.87
C VAL A 22 0.21 5.40 -3.05
N GLY A 23 0.42 6.63 -3.55
CA GLY A 23 -0.69 7.53 -3.82
C GLY A 23 -1.35 8.02 -2.55
N VAL A 24 -0.53 8.46 -1.60
CA VAL A 24 -1.02 8.78 -0.25
C VAL A 24 -2.00 9.96 -0.23
N GLY A 25 -1.90 10.88 -1.18
CA GLY A 25 -2.77 12.04 -1.23
C GLY A 25 -2.72 12.85 0.05
N ASN A 26 -3.88 13.31 0.49
CA ASN A 26 -3.98 14.12 1.72
C ASN A 26 -4.34 13.30 2.95
N PHE A 27 -4.51 11.98 2.80
CA PHE A 27 -4.94 11.14 3.91
C PHE A 27 -3.77 10.29 4.39
N HIS A 28 -3.10 10.74 5.44
CA HIS A 28 -1.88 10.10 5.94
C HIS A 28 -2.09 9.27 7.21
N LYS A 29 -3.34 9.10 7.65
CA LYS A 29 -3.62 8.51 8.96
C LYS A 29 -3.16 7.07 9.07
N VAL A 30 -3.29 6.28 8.00
CA VAL A 30 -2.82 4.88 8.08
C VAL A 30 -1.31 4.85 8.22
N ALA A 31 -0.58 5.57 7.36
CA ALA A 31 0.88 5.57 7.42
C ALA A 31 1.40 6.09 8.77
N LEU A 32 0.78 7.14 9.30
CA LEU A 32 1.19 7.69 10.59
C LEU A 32 0.93 6.69 11.73
N THR A 33 -0.19 5.99 11.67
CA THR A 33 -0.51 4.96 12.65
C THR A 33 0.52 3.82 12.59
N LEU A 34 0.92 3.43 11.39
CA LEU A 34 1.96 2.40 11.24
C LEU A 34 3.28 2.87 11.82
N LYS A 35 3.66 4.13 11.58
CA LYS A 35 4.91 4.68 12.14
C LYS A 35 4.92 4.64 13.66
N GLU A 36 3.77 4.88 14.28
CA GLU A 36 3.66 4.89 15.73
C GLU A 36 3.71 3.51 16.35
N ASN A 37 3.35 2.47 15.58
CA ASN A 37 3.16 1.14 16.11
C ASN A 37 4.14 0.09 15.60
N LEU A 38 4.94 0.42 14.59
CA LEU A 38 5.89 -0.51 13.99
C LEU A 38 7.30 0.07 13.99
N ASN A 39 8.28 -0.83 14.04
CA ASN A 39 9.68 -0.44 13.88
C ASN A 39 10.11 -0.38 12.41
N SER A 40 9.20 -0.72 11.52
CA SER A 40 9.45 -0.72 10.08
C SER A 40 9.71 0.68 9.56
N SER A 41 10.43 0.78 8.45
CA SER A 41 10.51 2.02 7.69
C SER A 41 9.18 2.20 6.97
N ILE A 42 8.48 3.28 7.23
CA ILE A 42 7.18 3.56 6.60
C ILE A 42 7.38 4.72 5.64
N VAL A 43 7.15 4.46 4.36
CA VAL A 43 7.40 5.42 3.27
C VAL A 43 6.08 5.77 2.61
N MET A 44 5.89 7.04 2.30
CA MET A 44 4.73 7.52 1.55
C MET A 44 5.18 8.08 0.23
N THR A 45 4.50 7.70 -0.87
CA THR A 45 4.78 8.25 -2.18
C THR A 45 3.52 8.82 -2.81
N ASP A 46 3.71 9.77 -3.72
CA ASP A 46 2.61 10.34 -4.50
C ASP A 46 3.20 10.99 -5.74
N ILE A 47 2.41 11.08 -6.79
CA ILE A 47 2.87 11.75 -8.01
C ILE A 47 3.04 13.25 -7.78
N LYS A 48 2.37 13.79 -6.78
CA LYS A 48 2.48 15.20 -6.40
C LYS A 48 3.35 15.34 -5.16
N SER A 49 4.16 16.40 -5.14
CA SER A 49 4.97 16.71 -3.97
C SER A 49 4.11 17.48 -2.97
N ILE A 50 3.45 16.74 -2.07
CA ILE A 50 2.48 17.31 -1.14
C ILE A 50 3.14 17.85 0.12
N SER A 51 4.15 17.13 0.62
CA SER A 51 4.86 17.52 1.83
C SER A 51 6.24 16.89 1.83
N LYS A 52 7.05 17.27 2.82
CA LYS A 52 8.42 16.75 2.92
C LYS A 52 8.47 15.25 3.17
N GLU A 53 7.46 14.73 3.86
CA GLU A 53 7.43 13.30 4.19
C GLU A 53 7.04 12.43 3.01
N VAL A 54 6.49 13.02 1.95
CA VAL A 54 6.00 12.27 0.79
C VAL A 54 7.02 12.35 -0.32
N ILE A 55 7.49 11.20 -0.77
CA ILE A 55 8.43 11.12 -1.88
C ILE A 55 7.65 11.22 -3.19
N GLN A 56 8.04 12.14 -4.05
CA GLN A 56 7.39 12.29 -5.35
C GLN A 56 7.85 11.16 -6.28
N ASP A 57 6.89 10.41 -6.82
CA ASP A 57 7.19 9.31 -7.72
C ASP A 57 5.97 9.00 -8.57
N ASP A 58 6.21 8.58 -9.82
CA ASP A 58 5.16 8.21 -10.76
C ASP A 58 5.07 6.69 -10.80
N ILE A 59 3.96 6.14 -10.29
CA ILE A 59 3.81 4.69 -10.20
C ILE A 59 3.79 4.00 -11.57
N SER A 60 3.50 4.72 -12.64
CA SER A 60 3.56 4.15 -13.99
C SER A 60 4.99 4.06 -14.52
N ASN A 61 5.92 4.75 -13.86
CA ASN A 61 7.35 4.69 -14.20
C ASN A 61 8.14 4.89 -12.90
N PRO A 62 8.09 3.90 -11.99
CA PRO A 62 8.59 4.12 -10.63
C PRO A 62 10.11 4.07 -10.55
N ASP A 63 10.65 4.83 -9.60
CA ASP A 63 12.03 4.70 -9.19
C ASP A 63 12.12 3.51 -8.23
N LEU A 64 12.60 2.39 -8.71
CA LEU A 64 12.60 1.14 -7.94
C LEU A 64 13.38 1.25 -6.63
N LYS A 65 14.35 2.15 -6.55
CA LYS A 65 15.14 2.32 -5.33
C LYS A 65 14.29 2.72 -4.13
N ILE A 66 13.21 3.45 -4.38
CA ILE A 66 12.30 3.86 -3.30
C ILE A 66 11.65 2.65 -2.65
N TYR A 67 11.36 1.62 -3.45
CA TYR A 67 10.55 0.48 -3.04
C TYR A 67 11.36 -0.76 -2.66
N GLU A 68 12.64 -0.80 -3.01
CA GLU A 68 13.48 -1.96 -2.73
C GLU A 68 13.46 -2.30 -1.24
N GLY A 69 13.37 -3.58 -0.93
CA GLY A 69 13.33 -4.05 0.45
C GLY A 69 11.96 -3.99 1.09
N SER A 70 10.94 -3.56 0.35
CA SER A 70 9.58 -3.51 0.89
C SER A 70 9.02 -4.90 1.11
N SER A 71 8.40 -5.10 2.27
CA SER A 71 7.63 -6.31 2.56
C SER A 71 6.19 -6.16 2.09
N LEU A 72 5.69 -4.94 2.12
CA LEU A 72 4.32 -4.62 1.74
C LEU A 72 4.28 -3.29 1.02
N ILE A 73 3.52 -3.26 -0.08
CA ILE A 73 3.16 -2.04 -0.79
C ILE A 73 1.64 -1.97 -0.76
N TYR A 74 1.09 -0.86 -0.29
CA TYR A 74 -0.37 -0.74 -0.23
C TYR A 74 -0.82 0.60 -0.77
N SER A 75 -2.09 0.65 -1.18
CA SER A 75 -2.68 1.88 -1.69
C SER A 75 -4.15 1.94 -1.30
N ILE A 76 -4.58 3.12 -0.90
CA ILE A 76 -5.95 3.36 -0.46
C ILE A 76 -6.65 4.18 -1.52
N ARG A 77 -7.70 3.59 -2.11
CA ARG A 77 -8.53 4.22 -3.13
C ARG A 77 -7.73 4.74 -4.33
N PRO A 78 -6.82 3.91 -4.89
CA PRO A 78 -6.13 4.34 -6.10
C PRO A 78 -7.10 4.43 -7.27
N GLN A 79 -6.79 5.29 -8.23
CA GLN A 79 -7.54 5.29 -9.47
C GLN A 79 -7.41 3.92 -10.13
N PRO A 80 -8.50 3.39 -10.75
CA PRO A 80 -8.47 2.03 -11.29
C PRO A 80 -7.32 1.77 -12.26
N GLU A 81 -6.99 2.74 -13.08
CA GLU A 81 -5.92 2.58 -14.07
C GLU A 81 -4.54 2.45 -13.43
N LEU A 82 -4.39 2.82 -12.16
CA LEU A 82 -3.12 2.69 -11.46
C LEU A 82 -2.93 1.32 -10.81
N GLN A 83 -4.01 0.57 -10.61
CA GLN A 83 -3.94 -0.72 -9.93
C GLN A 83 -2.96 -1.69 -10.60
N PRO A 84 -2.99 -1.88 -11.92
CA PRO A 84 -2.03 -2.79 -12.56
C PRO A 84 -0.58 -2.38 -12.34
N HIS A 85 -0.31 -1.08 -12.29
CA HIS A 85 1.05 -0.58 -12.06
C HIS A 85 1.51 -0.89 -10.64
N ILE A 86 0.62 -0.75 -9.67
CA ILE A 86 0.94 -1.05 -8.27
C ILE A 86 1.23 -2.54 -8.11
N ILE A 87 0.41 -3.38 -8.72
CA ILE A 87 0.58 -4.84 -8.65
C ILE A 87 1.91 -5.25 -9.30
N LYS A 88 2.20 -4.68 -10.47
CA LYS A 88 3.44 -5.00 -11.17
C LYS A 88 4.65 -4.57 -10.37
N LEU A 89 4.60 -3.40 -9.75
CA LEU A 89 5.70 -2.93 -8.91
C LEU A 89 5.95 -3.90 -7.76
N ALA A 90 4.88 -4.32 -7.07
CA ALA A 90 5.02 -5.24 -5.95
C ALA A 90 5.62 -6.58 -6.41
N GLU A 91 5.19 -7.08 -7.56
CA GLU A 91 5.77 -8.31 -8.13
C GLU A 91 7.26 -8.14 -8.39
N ASN A 92 7.66 -7.02 -8.98
CA ASN A 92 9.07 -6.79 -9.31
C ASN A 92 9.93 -6.67 -8.05
N ILE A 93 9.38 -6.12 -6.99
CA ILE A 93 10.11 -5.93 -5.73
C ILE A 93 10.07 -7.20 -4.87
N GLY A 94 9.09 -8.06 -5.06
CA GLY A 94 8.88 -9.24 -4.23
C GLY A 94 8.12 -8.91 -2.96
N ALA A 95 7.26 -7.89 -3.01
CA ALA A 95 6.46 -7.47 -1.87
C ALA A 95 5.02 -7.97 -1.99
N ASP A 96 4.38 -8.13 -0.84
CA ASP A 96 2.93 -8.29 -0.81
C ASP A 96 2.29 -6.98 -1.26
N VAL A 97 1.08 -7.04 -1.78
CA VAL A 97 0.33 -5.84 -2.14
C VAL A 97 -1.06 -5.87 -1.52
N ILE A 98 -1.48 -4.72 -1.01
CA ILE A 98 -2.85 -4.52 -0.52
C ILE A 98 -3.43 -3.33 -1.26
N ILE A 99 -4.63 -3.49 -1.80
CA ILE A 99 -5.36 -2.40 -2.44
C ILE A 99 -6.73 -2.30 -1.77
N LYS A 100 -7.00 -1.13 -1.21
CA LYS A 100 -8.33 -0.78 -0.70
C LYS A 100 -9.02 0.02 -1.80
N PRO A 101 -9.91 -0.61 -2.59
CA PRO A 101 -10.48 0.06 -3.73
C PRO A 101 -11.49 1.13 -3.33
N PHE A 102 -11.84 1.96 -4.27
CA PHE A 102 -12.85 2.99 -4.13
C PHE A 102 -14.22 2.32 -4.12
N SER A 103 -14.90 2.35 -2.99
CA SER A 103 -16.22 1.75 -2.78
C SER A 103 -16.29 0.27 -3.24
N THR A 104 -17.25 -0.08 -4.09
CA THR A 104 -17.49 -1.47 -4.50
C THR A 104 -16.79 -1.83 -5.80
N GLU A 105 -15.82 -1.04 -6.21
CA GLU A 105 -15.11 -1.28 -7.44
C GLU A 105 -14.46 -2.66 -7.46
N PHE A 106 -14.60 -3.34 -8.61
CA PHE A 106 -14.06 -4.68 -8.78
C PHE A 106 -12.62 -4.61 -9.27
N ILE A 107 -11.76 -5.42 -8.65
CA ILE A 107 -10.38 -5.57 -9.09
C ILE A 107 -10.31 -6.82 -9.96
N ASN A 108 -10.02 -6.64 -11.24
CA ASN A 108 -9.98 -7.74 -12.18
C ASN A 108 -8.59 -8.38 -12.19
N SER A 109 -8.34 -9.23 -11.20
CA SER A 109 -7.10 -9.99 -11.14
C SER A 109 -7.37 -11.33 -10.44
N ASN A 110 -6.97 -12.41 -11.08
CA ASN A 110 -7.12 -13.74 -10.50
C ASN A 110 -6.28 -13.94 -9.26
N LYS A 111 -5.25 -13.12 -9.08
CA LYS A 111 -4.33 -13.24 -7.95
C LYS A 111 -4.82 -12.52 -6.71
N MET A 112 -5.74 -11.56 -6.88
CA MET A 112 -6.22 -10.77 -5.74
C MET A 112 -7.24 -11.56 -4.93
N LYS A 113 -7.02 -11.60 -3.63
CA LYS A 113 -7.94 -12.24 -2.70
C LYS A 113 -8.61 -11.19 -1.85
N LEU A 114 -9.92 -11.34 -1.70
CA LEU A 114 -10.70 -10.43 -0.84
C LEU A 114 -10.42 -10.75 0.61
N VAL A 115 -10.13 -9.72 1.38
CA VAL A 115 -9.92 -9.84 2.82
C VAL A 115 -10.96 -9.00 3.53
N ASN A 116 -11.66 -9.62 4.47
CA ASN A 116 -12.56 -8.93 5.39
C ASN A 116 -11.94 -8.99 6.77
N TYR A 117 -11.60 -7.85 7.33
CA TYR A 117 -11.03 -7.77 8.67
C TYR A 117 -11.79 -6.71 9.45
N LYS A 118 -12.60 -7.16 10.42
CA LYS A 118 -13.50 -6.28 11.15
C LYS A 118 -14.38 -5.52 10.16
N LYS A 119 -14.33 -4.19 10.14
CA LYS A 119 -15.14 -3.40 9.21
C LYS A 119 -14.40 -3.02 7.93
N ALA A 120 -13.15 -3.48 7.76
CA ALA A 120 -12.38 -3.19 6.56
C ALA A 120 -12.51 -4.31 5.55
N THR A 121 -12.63 -3.94 4.28
CA THR A 121 -12.64 -4.87 3.15
C THR A 121 -11.63 -4.37 2.14
N PHE A 122 -10.73 -5.25 1.74
CA PHE A 122 -9.68 -4.87 0.79
C PHE A 122 -9.19 -6.12 0.06
N TYR A 123 -8.32 -5.91 -0.92
CA TYR A 123 -7.76 -7.01 -1.70
C TYR A 123 -6.27 -7.16 -1.42
N LYS A 124 -5.79 -8.40 -1.45
CA LYS A 124 -4.40 -8.70 -1.14
C LYS A 124 -3.83 -9.72 -2.11
N ILE A 125 -2.57 -9.51 -2.50
CA ILE A 125 -1.77 -10.52 -3.16
C ILE A 125 -0.54 -10.75 -2.27
N SER A 126 -0.29 -11.99 -1.89
CA SER A 126 0.93 -12.35 -1.19
C SER A 126 2.01 -12.66 -2.20
N SER A 127 3.25 -12.21 -1.94
CA SER A 127 4.35 -12.39 -2.87
C SER A 127 4.75 -13.85 -3.02
N LYS A 128 4.33 -14.68 -2.10
CA LYS A 128 4.61 -16.11 -2.16
C LYS A 128 3.36 -16.89 -1.89
#